data_ac6304e88bb15f3b5d514b085cb5e421
#
_entry.id   ac6304e88bb15f3b5d514b085cb5e421
#
_cell.length_a   1.000
_cell.length_b   1.000
_cell.length_c   1.000
_cell.angle_alpha   90.00
_cell.angle_beta   90.00
_cell.angle_gamma   90.00
#
_symmetry.space_group_name_H-M   'P 1'
#
loop_
_entity.id
_entity.type
_entity.pdbx_description
1 polymer ?
#
loop_
_entity_poly.entity_id
_entity_poly.type
_entity_poly.pdbx_seq_one_letter_code
_entity_poly.pdbx_strand_id
1 'polypeptide(L)'
;MVASTLSAGVKQLETESAEISGLTENIEKLQGVLTSVKSGTEKLKTGVNNLKNGETKIQVGSKSLENGLQTLNESSASVQTALNKLNEGSKSALTGSQDLLNGVAKFKKEIDTGLEESKTEISKLNGLNEFVSDPVEIKEEPYGKVDSYGIAFTPLFLSIGLWVGALMCYVVLYYDQRHRFGKLDHSEKNKILQNLLYIGIGLVDGVLTGLILKLGLGFEVTNMAIYCLECGVVGAAFMTIIQFLIRNFGDIGKFLALIVLVLQLAAAGGTFPVETIDKGFRFLNPLLPMTYSISIFKECLINTSTNFIGKNTFILIALSVVLGIITLIVEIIKKNQSKNDNSVKE
;
A
#
# COMPACT_ATOMS: atom_id res chain seq x y z
N MET A 1 -56.29 17.27 100.98
CA MET A 1 -54.89 17.66 100.75
C MET A 1 -54.11 16.54 99.97
N VAL A 2 -54.16 15.28 100.40
CA VAL A 2 -53.45 14.21 99.71
C VAL A 2 -53.88 13.95 98.24
N ALA A 3 -55.18 14.02 97.96
CA ALA A 3 -55.74 13.81 96.61
C ALA A 3 -55.39 14.94 95.63
N SER A 4 -55.27 16.19 96.11
CA SER A 4 -54.85 17.32 95.27
C SER A 4 -53.36 17.25 94.92
N THR A 5 -52.50 16.78 95.86
CA THR A 5 -51.05 16.56 95.59
C THR A 5 -50.82 15.40 94.61
N LEU A 6 -51.62 14.31 94.77
CA LEU A 6 -51.53 13.17 93.81
C LEU A 6 -51.98 13.58 92.39
N SER A 7 -53.08 14.38 92.30
CA SER A 7 -53.51 14.88 90.96
C SER A 7 -52.52 15.80 90.33
N ALA A 8 -51.80 16.65 91.08
CA ALA A 8 -50.72 17.48 90.58
C ALA A 8 -49.55 16.64 90.13
N GLY A 9 -49.19 15.61 90.90
CA GLY A 9 -48.09 14.68 90.49
C GLY A 9 -48.41 13.88 89.21
N VAL A 10 -49.66 13.43 89.04
CA VAL A 10 -50.08 12.75 87.80
C VAL A 10 -49.99 13.69 86.59
N LYS A 11 -50.46 14.95 86.73
CA LYS A 11 -50.37 15.94 85.69
C LYS A 11 -48.88 16.23 85.31
N GLN A 12 -48.01 16.27 86.29
CA GLN A 12 -46.59 16.49 86.05
C GLN A 12 -45.98 15.30 85.29
N LEU A 13 -46.32 14.07 85.69
CA LEU A 13 -45.92 12.86 84.99
C LEU A 13 -46.45 12.79 83.54
N GLU A 14 -47.70 13.24 83.30
CA GLU A 14 -48.25 13.35 81.96
C GLU A 14 -47.45 14.35 81.10
N THR A 15 -47.08 15.50 81.69
CA THR A 15 -46.23 16.50 80.97
C THR A 15 -44.89 15.99 80.68
N GLU A 16 -44.20 15.36 81.68
CA GLU A 16 -42.90 14.75 81.48
C GLU A 16 -42.92 13.60 80.42
N SER A 17 -43.96 12.78 80.41
CA SER A 17 -44.24 11.75 79.44
C SER A 17 -44.36 12.34 78.01
N ALA A 18 -45.07 13.46 77.85
CA ALA A 18 -45.25 14.18 76.62
C ALA A 18 -43.89 14.75 76.11
N GLU A 19 -43.09 15.30 77.06
CA GLU A 19 -41.70 15.75 76.70
C GLU A 19 -40.82 14.63 76.31
N ILE A 20 -40.82 13.46 76.92
CA ILE A 20 -40.12 12.26 76.55
C ILE A 20 -40.54 11.79 75.16
N SER A 21 -41.84 11.81 74.89
CA SER A 21 -42.36 11.47 73.53
C SER A 21 -41.80 12.41 72.44
N GLY A 22 -41.81 13.75 72.76
CA GLY A 22 -41.22 14.76 71.87
C GLY A 22 -39.68 14.56 71.60
N LEU A 23 -38.99 14.19 72.70
CA LEU A 23 -37.55 13.83 72.57
C LEU A 23 -37.34 12.60 71.69
N THR A 24 -38.16 11.57 71.80
CA THR A 24 -38.12 10.37 71.00
C THR A 24 -38.32 10.70 69.49
N GLU A 25 -39.34 11.54 69.19
CA GLU A 25 -39.56 12.00 67.80
C GLU A 25 -38.36 12.80 67.24
N ASN A 26 -37.74 13.62 68.09
CA ASN A 26 -36.57 14.38 67.69
C ASN A 26 -35.32 13.45 67.43
N ILE A 27 -35.20 12.41 68.25
CA ILE A 27 -34.13 11.38 68.02
C ILE A 27 -34.36 10.65 66.71
N GLU A 28 -35.59 10.26 66.37
CA GLU A 28 -35.93 9.65 65.11
C GLU A 28 -35.59 10.56 63.89
N LYS A 29 -35.96 11.86 64.02
CA LYS A 29 -35.60 12.86 63.00
C LYS A 29 -34.11 13.00 62.84
N LEU A 30 -33.38 13.06 63.96
CA LEU A 30 -31.89 13.10 63.93
C LEU A 30 -31.27 11.84 63.29
N GLN A 31 -31.80 10.66 63.55
CA GLN A 31 -31.42 9.42 62.96
C GLN A 31 -31.64 9.44 61.42
N GLY A 32 -32.80 9.99 60.98
CA GLY A 32 -33.11 10.21 59.57
C GLY A 32 -32.10 11.13 58.87
N VAL A 33 -31.82 12.28 59.55
CA VAL A 33 -30.79 13.22 59.04
C VAL A 33 -29.37 12.56 58.97
N LEU A 34 -29.00 11.84 60.03
CA LEU A 34 -27.69 11.13 60.05
C LEU A 34 -27.57 10.10 58.93
N THR A 35 -28.64 9.37 58.66
CA THR A 35 -28.68 8.40 57.55
C THR A 35 -28.53 9.11 56.18
N SER A 36 -29.21 10.25 56.04
CA SER A 36 -29.12 11.06 54.84
C SER A 36 -27.72 11.66 54.64
N VAL A 37 -27.08 12.15 55.67
CA VAL A 37 -25.70 12.65 55.67
C VAL A 37 -24.74 11.52 55.30
N LYS A 38 -24.88 10.33 55.89
CA LYS A 38 -24.06 9.15 55.58
C LYS A 38 -24.21 8.78 54.11
N SER A 39 -25.42 8.71 53.60
CA SER A 39 -25.65 8.42 52.15
C SER A 39 -25.05 9.51 51.25
N GLY A 40 -25.18 10.79 51.60
CA GLY A 40 -24.55 11.90 50.91
C GLY A 40 -23.02 11.80 50.87
N THR A 41 -22.42 11.43 52.01
CA THR A 41 -20.96 11.24 52.12
C THR A 41 -20.46 10.08 51.25
N GLU A 42 -21.18 8.97 51.21
CA GLU A 42 -20.82 7.85 50.31
C GLU A 42 -20.94 8.23 48.82
N LYS A 43 -21.96 8.98 48.44
CA LYS A 43 -22.10 9.53 47.08
C LYS A 43 -20.95 10.47 46.74
N LEU A 44 -20.58 11.36 47.67
CA LEU A 44 -19.44 12.26 47.49
C LEU A 44 -18.14 11.50 47.33
N LYS A 45 -17.87 10.49 48.14
CA LYS A 45 -16.71 9.62 48.05
C LYS A 45 -16.64 8.92 46.67
N THR A 46 -17.77 8.41 46.21
CA THR A 46 -17.87 7.80 44.86
C THR A 46 -17.56 8.83 43.76
N GLY A 47 -18.11 10.04 43.88
CA GLY A 47 -17.84 11.15 42.95
C GLY A 47 -16.36 11.54 42.90
N VAL A 48 -15.70 11.63 44.06
CA VAL A 48 -14.27 11.91 44.18
C VAL A 48 -13.41 10.81 43.51
N ASN A 49 -13.77 9.53 43.72
CA ASN A 49 -13.06 8.43 43.08
C ASN A 49 -13.24 8.46 41.56
N ASN A 50 -14.42 8.77 41.06
CA ASN A 50 -14.66 8.90 39.62
C ASN A 50 -13.86 10.08 39.03
N LEU A 51 -13.77 11.19 39.76
CA LEU A 51 -12.94 12.34 39.34
C LEU A 51 -11.47 11.98 39.27
N LYS A 52 -10.95 11.29 40.30
CA LYS A 52 -9.54 10.80 40.31
C LYS A 52 -9.26 9.85 39.14
N ASN A 53 -10.18 8.94 38.83
CA ASN A 53 -10.06 8.05 37.70
C ASN A 53 -10.10 8.82 36.36
N GLY A 54 -10.90 9.85 36.27
CA GLY A 54 -10.96 10.77 35.14
C GLY A 54 -9.63 11.50 34.92
N GLU A 55 -9.06 12.05 36.00
CA GLU A 55 -7.76 12.72 36.00
C GLU A 55 -6.65 11.79 35.50
N THR A 56 -6.58 10.55 35.98
CA THR A 56 -5.63 9.56 35.54
C THR A 56 -5.76 9.27 34.03
N LYS A 57 -6.99 9.16 33.52
CA LYS A 57 -7.23 8.95 32.09
C LYS A 57 -6.76 10.15 31.25
N ILE A 58 -6.98 11.37 31.75
CA ILE A 58 -6.51 12.59 31.09
C ILE A 58 -4.98 12.63 31.06
N GLN A 59 -4.30 12.28 32.16
CA GLN A 59 -2.84 12.21 32.22
C GLN A 59 -2.28 11.23 31.20
N VAL A 60 -2.86 10.01 31.13
CA VAL A 60 -2.43 8.98 30.17
C VAL A 60 -2.67 9.46 28.73
N GLY A 61 -3.83 10.07 28.49
CA GLY A 61 -4.16 10.64 27.19
C GLY A 61 -3.19 11.75 26.75
N SER A 62 -2.88 12.67 27.67
CA SER A 62 -1.91 13.75 27.44
C SER A 62 -0.50 13.21 27.10
N LYS A 63 -0.06 12.19 27.84
CA LYS A 63 1.24 11.57 27.58
C LYS A 63 1.28 10.85 26.23
N SER A 64 0.19 10.21 25.83
CA SER A 64 0.05 9.59 24.52
C SER A 64 0.07 10.63 23.36
N LEU A 65 -0.57 11.78 23.58
CA LEU A 65 -0.55 12.89 22.64
C LEU A 65 0.87 13.49 22.51
N GLU A 66 1.57 13.69 23.62
CA GLU A 66 2.95 14.17 23.63
C GLU A 66 3.88 13.23 22.83
N ASN A 67 3.79 11.93 23.06
CA ASN A 67 4.56 10.93 22.30
C ASN A 67 4.18 10.95 20.80
N GLY A 68 2.91 11.11 20.49
CA GLY A 68 2.44 11.24 19.12
C GLY A 68 3.00 12.47 18.41
N LEU A 69 3.02 13.61 19.09
CA LEU A 69 3.61 14.86 18.57
C LEU A 69 5.12 14.73 18.37
N GLN A 70 5.81 14.07 19.28
CA GLN A 70 7.24 13.81 19.12
C GLN A 70 7.52 12.94 17.89
N THR A 71 6.78 11.85 17.70
CA THR A 71 6.89 10.98 16.53
C THR A 71 6.59 11.75 15.23
N LEU A 72 5.59 12.63 15.25
CA LEU A 72 5.27 13.48 14.10
C LEU A 72 6.42 14.45 13.77
N ASN A 73 7.03 15.05 14.78
CA ASN A 73 8.17 15.94 14.60
C ASN A 73 9.38 15.21 13.99
N GLU A 74 9.70 14.03 14.50
CA GLU A 74 10.79 13.19 13.97
C GLU A 74 10.52 12.75 12.52
N SER A 75 9.27 12.38 12.23
CA SER A 75 8.84 12.04 10.88
C SER A 75 8.95 13.25 9.93
N SER A 76 8.56 14.44 10.39
CA SER A 76 8.68 15.68 9.63
C SER A 76 10.14 16.01 9.30
N ALA A 77 11.05 15.85 10.27
CA ALA A 77 12.49 16.03 10.05
C ALA A 77 13.05 15.03 9.02
N SER A 78 12.56 13.78 9.06
CA SER A 78 12.93 12.75 8.10
C SER A 78 12.46 13.09 6.69
N VAL A 79 11.23 13.57 6.54
CA VAL A 79 10.68 14.06 5.25
C VAL A 79 11.51 15.24 4.73
N GLN A 80 11.86 16.21 5.58
CA GLN A 80 12.71 17.32 5.18
C GLN A 80 14.07 16.86 4.66
N THR A 81 14.68 15.87 5.33
CA THR A 81 15.95 15.27 4.91
C THR A 81 15.81 14.57 3.56
N ALA A 82 14.73 13.83 3.35
CA ALA A 82 14.44 13.16 2.09
C ALA A 82 14.23 14.15 0.93
N LEU A 83 13.53 15.26 1.19
CA LEU A 83 13.33 16.32 0.21
C LEU A 83 14.65 17.02 -0.18
N ASN A 84 15.54 17.23 0.78
CA ASN A 84 16.88 17.78 0.50
C ASN A 84 17.68 16.83 -0.41
N LYS A 85 17.71 15.54 -0.09
CA LYS A 85 18.37 14.53 -0.92
C LYS A 85 17.76 14.43 -2.33
N LEU A 86 16.44 14.51 -2.44
CA LEU A 86 15.76 14.54 -3.73
C LEU A 86 16.15 15.76 -4.56
N ASN A 87 16.24 16.93 -3.92
CA ASN A 87 16.68 18.17 -4.58
C ASN A 87 18.14 18.09 -5.07
N GLU A 88 19.03 17.52 -4.25
CA GLU A 88 20.43 17.29 -4.63
C GLU A 88 20.53 16.27 -5.78
N GLY A 89 19.78 15.17 -5.71
CA GLY A 89 19.69 14.17 -6.78
C GLY A 89 19.17 14.77 -8.08
N SER A 90 18.16 15.63 -8.01
CA SER A 90 17.59 16.32 -9.17
C SER A 90 18.59 17.28 -9.81
N LYS A 91 19.37 18.03 -9.00
CA LYS A 91 20.46 18.90 -9.50
C LYS A 91 21.55 18.07 -10.18
N SER A 92 21.93 16.94 -9.58
CA SER A 92 22.94 16.06 -10.16
C SER A 92 22.47 15.45 -11.49
N ALA A 93 21.20 15.04 -11.58
CA ALA A 93 20.61 14.56 -12.82
C ALA A 93 20.56 15.64 -13.91
N LEU A 94 20.25 16.89 -13.54
CA LEU A 94 20.27 18.02 -14.49
C LEU A 94 21.68 18.27 -15.02
N THR A 95 22.69 18.29 -14.14
CA THR A 95 24.09 18.44 -14.54
C THR A 95 24.54 17.30 -15.46
N GLY A 96 24.26 16.05 -15.10
CA GLY A 96 24.57 14.88 -15.94
C GLY A 96 23.89 14.93 -17.31
N SER A 97 22.65 15.42 -17.37
CA SER A 97 21.93 15.64 -18.64
C SER A 97 22.61 16.70 -19.51
N GLN A 98 23.10 17.78 -18.89
CA GLN A 98 23.83 18.84 -19.59
C GLN A 98 25.18 18.35 -20.13
N ASP A 99 25.88 17.56 -19.31
CA ASP A 99 27.16 16.95 -19.73
C ASP A 99 26.97 15.97 -20.89
N LEU A 100 25.88 15.19 -20.87
CA LEU A 100 25.50 14.30 -21.97
C LEU A 100 25.21 15.09 -23.25
N LEU A 101 24.45 16.20 -23.16
CA LEU A 101 24.18 17.06 -24.30
C LEU A 101 25.47 17.63 -24.91
N ASN A 102 26.38 18.09 -24.05
CA ASN A 102 27.69 18.60 -24.48
C ASN A 102 28.54 17.50 -25.12
N GLY A 103 28.52 16.28 -24.55
CA GLY A 103 29.20 15.10 -25.09
C GLY A 103 28.68 14.71 -26.48
N VAL A 104 27.36 14.68 -26.66
CA VAL A 104 26.73 14.39 -27.96
C VAL A 104 27.06 15.48 -29.00
N ALA A 105 27.04 16.77 -28.59
CA ALA A 105 27.42 17.87 -29.50
C ALA A 105 28.88 17.78 -29.93
N LYS A 106 29.77 17.43 -28.99
CA LYS A 106 31.21 17.20 -29.32
C LYS A 106 31.40 16.02 -30.24
N PHE A 107 30.76 14.89 -29.96
CA PHE A 107 30.80 13.68 -30.78
C PHE A 107 30.29 13.95 -32.19
N LYS A 108 29.17 14.66 -32.33
CA LYS A 108 28.67 15.07 -33.66
C LYS A 108 29.70 15.89 -34.41
N LYS A 109 30.30 16.89 -33.76
CA LYS A 109 31.33 17.74 -34.38
C LYS A 109 32.56 16.92 -34.84
N GLU A 110 32.99 15.94 -34.03
CA GLU A 110 34.13 15.06 -34.38
C GLU A 110 33.79 14.18 -35.57
N ILE A 111 32.56 13.65 -35.64
CA ILE A 111 32.06 12.89 -36.80
C ILE A 111 32.03 13.78 -38.06
N ASP A 112 31.43 14.97 -37.96
CA ASP A 112 31.32 15.88 -39.09
C ASP A 112 32.74 16.28 -39.63
N THR A 113 33.69 16.51 -38.71
CA THR A 113 35.08 16.84 -39.06
C THR A 113 35.76 15.63 -39.73
N GLY A 114 35.66 14.44 -39.15
CA GLY A 114 36.23 13.21 -39.70
C GLY A 114 35.63 12.84 -41.06
N LEU A 115 34.34 13.11 -41.28
CA LEU A 115 33.67 12.88 -42.55
C LEU A 115 34.20 13.85 -43.64
N GLU A 116 34.42 15.13 -43.33
CA GLU A 116 34.98 16.11 -44.25
C GLU A 116 36.45 15.82 -44.57
N GLU A 117 37.25 15.39 -43.56
CA GLU A 117 38.62 14.92 -43.78
C GLU A 117 38.64 13.67 -44.67
N SER A 118 37.77 12.69 -44.41
CA SER A 118 37.64 11.48 -45.24
C SER A 118 37.23 11.80 -46.68
N LYS A 119 36.27 12.70 -46.89
CA LYS A 119 35.88 13.17 -48.23
C LYS A 119 37.02 13.82 -48.95
N THR A 120 37.83 14.60 -48.25
CA THR A 120 39.01 15.27 -48.84
C THR A 120 40.10 14.27 -49.24
N GLU A 121 40.36 13.26 -48.43
CA GLU A 121 41.30 12.18 -48.74
C GLU A 121 40.80 11.29 -49.90
N ILE A 122 39.50 10.97 -49.92
CA ILE A 122 38.86 10.18 -50.99
C ILE A 122 38.85 10.94 -52.30
N SER A 123 38.66 12.26 -52.30
CA SER A 123 38.71 13.07 -53.52
C SER A 123 40.12 13.09 -54.18
N LYS A 124 41.16 12.78 -53.41
CA LYS A 124 42.52 12.62 -53.91
C LYS A 124 42.79 11.27 -54.61
N LEU A 125 41.92 10.31 -54.40
CA LEU A 125 41.97 8.96 -54.99
C LEU A 125 41.04 8.90 -56.22
N ASN A 126 41.54 9.36 -57.36
CA ASN A 126 40.83 9.28 -58.64
C ASN A 126 40.43 7.83 -58.98
N GLY A 127 39.16 7.51 -58.91
CA GLY A 127 38.57 6.21 -59.32
C GLY A 127 37.93 5.40 -58.22
N LEU A 128 37.96 5.84 -56.93
CA LEU A 128 37.32 5.15 -55.83
C LEU A 128 35.90 5.70 -55.48
N ASN A 129 35.47 6.75 -56.16
CA ASN A 129 34.21 7.43 -55.84
C ASN A 129 32.94 6.55 -55.98
N GLU A 130 32.97 5.55 -56.84
CA GLU A 130 31.83 4.67 -57.07
C GLU A 130 31.71 3.54 -56.02
N PHE A 131 32.85 3.18 -55.39
CA PHE A 131 32.90 2.12 -54.38
C PHE A 131 32.63 2.61 -52.97
N VAL A 132 32.76 3.92 -52.72
CA VAL A 132 32.64 4.53 -51.38
C VAL A 132 31.26 5.23 -51.19
N SER A 133 30.52 5.50 -52.27
CA SER A 133 29.20 6.14 -52.18
C SER A 133 28.11 5.23 -51.56
N ASP A 134 28.32 3.89 -51.54
CA ASP A 134 27.34 2.98 -50.89
C ASP A 134 28.02 1.74 -50.31
N PRO A 135 28.87 1.89 -49.24
CA PRO A 135 29.67 0.78 -48.70
C PRO A 135 28.91 -0.22 -47.87
N VAL A 136 27.70 0.11 -47.42
CA VAL A 136 26.85 -0.77 -46.61
C VAL A 136 25.38 -0.47 -46.89
N GLU A 137 24.70 -1.38 -47.56
CA GLU A 137 23.24 -1.41 -47.59
C GLU A 137 22.75 -1.78 -46.19
N ILE A 138 22.42 -0.79 -45.36
CA ILE A 138 21.77 -1.00 -44.08
C ILE A 138 20.34 -1.38 -44.39
N LYS A 139 20.06 -2.68 -44.39
CA LYS A 139 18.70 -3.18 -44.45
C LYS A 139 18.03 -2.93 -43.10
N GLU A 140 17.40 -1.76 -42.96
CA GLU A 140 16.56 -1.47 -41.81
C GLU A 140 15.32 -2.37 -41.90
N GLU A 141 15.28 -3.42 -41.12
CA GLU A 141 14.05 -4.14 -40.84
C GLU A 141 13.42 -3.49 -39.57
N PRO A 142 12.43 -2.61 -39.72
CA PRO A 142 11.81 -1.98 -38.58
C PRO A 142 11.07 -3.06 -37.77
N TYR A 143 11.54 -3.32 -36.57
CA TYR A 143 10.92 -4.28 -35.65
C TYR A 143 9.51 -3.83 -35.20
N GLY A 144 9.16 -2.58 -35.43
CA GLY A 144 7.85 -1.98 -35.18
C GLY A 144 7.89 -0.46 -35.35
N LYS A 145 6.76 0.11 -35.67
CA LYS A 145 6.63 1.56 -35.85
C LYS A 145 6.20 2.20 -34.54
N VAL A 146 7.05 3.06 -33.97
CA VAL A 146 6.74 3.79 -32.72
C VAL A 146 6.74 5.28 -33.04
N ASP A 147 5.56 5.89 -33.05
CA ASP A 147 5.39 7.27 -33.50
C ASP A 147 5.86 8.32 -32.47
N SER A 148 6.02 7.94 -31.20
CA SER A 148 6.51 8.85 -30.15
C SER A 148 7.20 8.13 -29.00
N TYR A 149 8.08 8.85 -28.32
CA TYR A 149 8.79 8.38 -27.13
C TYR A 149 7.82 7.95 -25.99
N GLY A 150 6.71 8.65 -25.82
CA GLY A 150 5.67 8.30 -24.83
C GLY A 150 5.09 6.92 -25.08
N ILE A 151 4.82 6.57 -26.34
CA ILE A 151 4.29 5.26 -26.73
C ILE A 151 5.32 4.15 -26.45
N ALA A 152 6.61 4.40 -26.72
CA ALA A 152 7.68 3.45 -26.46
C ALA A 152 7.77 3.03 -24.97
N PHE A 153 7.51 3.96 -24.05
CA PHE A 153 7.56 3.74 -22.61
C PHE A 153 6.24 3.30 -22.00
N THR A 154 5.13 3.39 -22.74
CA THR A 154 3.79 2.98 -22.25
C THR A 154 3.78 1.56 -21.65
N PRO A 155 4.40 0.52 -22.23
CA PRO A 155 4.45 -0.82 -21.66
C PRO A 155 5.05 -0.85 -20.25
N LEU A 156 6.09 -0.10 -20.01
CA LEU A 156 6.73 0.01 -18.69
C LEU A 156 5.84 0.73 -17.69
N PHE A 157 5.36 1.93 -18.04
CA PHE A 157 4.55 2.73 -17.13
C PHE A 157 3.21 2.10 -16.82
N LEU A 158 2.59 1.42 -17.79
CA LEU A 158 1.37 0.65 -17.57
C LEU A 158 1.63 -0.50 -16.58
N SER A 159 2.73 -1.24 -16.75
CA SER A 159 3.09 -2.33 -15.82
C SER A 159 3.38 -1.81 -14.40
N ILE A 160 4.07 -0.67 -14.26
CA ILE A 160 4.31 -0.03 -12.96
C ILE A 160 2.98 0.42 -12.35
N GLY A 161 2.13 1.08 -13.12
CA GLY A 161 0.82 1.55 -12.67
C GLY A 161 -0.05 0.43 -12.13
N LEU A 162 -0.12 -0.70 -12.85
CA LEU A 162 -0.86 -1.88 -12.42
C LEU A 162 -0.28 -2.54 -11.16
N TRP A 163 1.04 -2.60 -11.02
CA TRP A 163 1.68 -3.13 -9.80
C TRP A 163 1.40 -2.25 -8.59
N VAL A 164 1.59 -0.94 -8.73
CA VAL A 164 1.36 0.03 -7.64
C VAL A 164 -0.13 0.13 -7.34
N GLY A 165 -1.00 0.13 -8.35
CA GLY A 165 -2.45 0.12 -8.20
C GLY A 165 -2.91 -1.09 -7.39
N ALA A 166 -2.47 -2.29 -7.77
CA ALA A 166 -2.77 -3.52 -7.05
C ALA A 166 -2.25 -3.48 -5.60
N LEU A 167 -1.04 -2.96 -5.37
CA LEU A 167 -0.47 -2.81 -4.02
C LEU A 167 -1.31 -1.86 -3.16
N MET A 168 -1.65 -0.69 -3.68
CA MET A 168 -2.44 0.31 -2.97
C MET A 168 -3.87 -0.16 -2.70
N CYS A 169 -4.54 -0.73 -3.72
CA CYS A 169 -5.86 -1.35 -3.56
C CYS A 169 -5.86 -2.40 -2.45
N TYR A 170 -4.89 -3.33 -2.49
CA TYR A 170 -4.83 -4.38 -1.50
C TYR A 170 -4.55 -3.84 -0.09
N VAL A 171 -3.61 -2.90 0.06
CA VAL A 171 -3.26 -2.30 1.36
C VAL A 171 -4.47 -1.56 1.96
N VAL A 172 -5.17 -0.75 1.16
CA VAL A 172 -6.32 0.03 1.63
C VAL A 172 -7.50 -0.87 1.99
N LEU A 173 -7.88 -1.78 1.10
CA LEU A 173 -9.03 -2.67 1.31
C LEU A 173 -8.76 -3.69 2.42
N TYR A 174 -7.54 -4.24 2.52
CA TYR A 174 -7.17 -5.18 3.57
C TYR A 174 -7.14 -4.52 4.95
N TYR A 175 -6.67 -3.28 5.04
CA TYR A 175 -6.70 -2.50 6.27
C TYR A 175 -8.14 -2.23 6.72
N ASP A 176 -9.01 -1.79 5.81
CA ASP A 176 -10.41 -1.49 6.12
C ASP A 176 -11.19 -2.74 6.57
N GLN A 177 -11.00 -3.87 5.90
CA GLN A 177 -11.62 -5.14 6.30
C GLN A 177 -11.17 -5.61 7.69
N ARG A 178 -9.88 -5.45 8.03
CA ARG A 178 -9.36 -5.84 9.34
C ARG A 178 -9.94 -5.01 10.48
N HIS A 179 -10.28 -3.75 10.21
CA HIS A 179 -10.79 -2.82 11.22
C HIS A 179 -12.31 -2.74 11.28
N ARG A 180 -13.01 -2.79 10.15
CA ARG A 180 -14.47 -2.70 10.08
C ARG A 180 -15.17 -4.04 10.28
N PHE A 181 -14.62 -5.12 9.77
CA PHE A 181 -15.23 -6.44 9.74
C PHE A 181 -14.59 -7.45 10.70
N GLY A 182 -14.08 -6.99 11.83
CA GLY A 182 -13.39 -7.81 12.85
C GLY A 182 -14.18 -9.00 13.40
N LYS A 183 -15.36 -9.33 12.85
CA LYS A 183 -16.20 -10.49 13.16
C LYS A 183 -16.70 -11.24 11.92
N LEU A 184 -16.07 -11.09 10.75
CA LEU A 184 -16.41 -11.94 9.61
C LEU A 184 -16.04 -13.38 9.94
N ASP A 185 -17.07 -14.20 9.97
CA ASP A 185 -17.05 -15.63 10.19
C ASP A 185 -15.87 -16.29 9.46
N HIS A 186 -15.04 -17.04 10.19
CA HIS A 186 -13.83 -17.69 9.71
C HIS A 186 -14.14 -18.92 8.82
N SER A 187 -15.29 -18.92 8.16
CA SER A 187 -15.69 -19.97 7.21
C SER A 187 -14.76 -20.00 6.01
N GLU A 188 -14.33 -21.18 5.63
CA GLU A 188 -13.45 -21.44 4.47
C GLU A 188 -14.00 -20.85 3.17
N LYS A 189 -15.32 -20.95 2.96
CA LYS A 189 -16.01 -20.37 1.81
C LYS A 189 -15.84 -18.86 1.70
N ASN A 190 -15.81 -18.16 2.84
CA ASN A 190 -15.63 -16.70 2.86
C ASN A 190 -14.19 -16.29 2.49
N LYS A 191 -13.17 -17.08 2.82
CA LYS A 191 -11.77 -16.79 2.47
C LYS A 191 -11.50 -16.96 0.97
N ILE A 192 -12.01 -18.05 0.38
CA ILE A 192 -11.92 -18.27 -1.07
C ILE A 192 -12.64 -17.16 -1.82
N LEU A 193 -13.84 -16.78 -1.38
CA LEU A 193 -14.61 -15.71 -1.96
C LEU A 193 -13.88 -14.35 -1.87
N GLN A 194 -13.23 -14.06 -0.74
CA GLN A 194 -12.40 -12.88 -0.58
C GLN A 194 -11.21 -12.87 -1.55
N ASN A 195 -10.53 -14.02 -1.73
CA ASN A 195 -9.43 -14.13 -2.68
C ASN A 195 -9.90 -13.84 -4.11
N LEU A 196 -11.01 -14.44 -4.51
CA LEU A 196 -11.61 -14.21 -5.82
C LEU A 196 -12.04 -12.75 -6.02
N LEU A 197 -12.55 -12.12 -4.97
CA LEU A 197 -12.96 -10.71 -5.02
C LEU A 197 -11.77 -9.79 -5.27
N TYR A 198 -10.62 -10.00 -4.62
CA TYR A 198 -9.40 -9.22 -4.88
C TYR A 198 -8.90 -9.44 -6.31
N ILE A 199 -8.92 -10.67 -6.81
CA ILE A 199 -8.54 -10.97 -8.20
C ILE A 199 -9.47 -10.24 -9.17
N GLY A 200 -10.79 -10.23 -8.88
CA GLY A 200 -11.78 -9.48 -9.66
C GLY A 200 -11.53 -7.98 -9.64
N ILE A 201 -11.16 -7.41 -8.48
CA ILE A 201 -10.77 -6.00 -8.37
C ILE A 201 -9.51 -5.72 -9.21
N GLY A 202 -8.50 -6.59 -9.16
CA GLY A 202 -7.30 -6.45 -9.99
C GLY A 202 -7.59 -6.50 -11.49
N LEU A 203 -8.52 -7.34 -11.91
CA LEU A 203 -8.98 -7.40 -13.30
C LEU A 203 -9.63 -6.08 -13.73
N VAL A 204 -10.54 -5.56 -12.92
CA VAL A 204 -11.24 -4.28 -13.21
C VAL A 204 -10.24 -3.11 -13.21
N ASP A 205 -9.34 -3.05 -12.22
CA ASP A 205 -8.27 -2.05 -12.14
C ASP A 205 -7.39 -2.08 -13.38
N GLY A 206 -7.00 -3.28 -13.82
CA GLY A 206 -6.21 -3.48 -15.05
C GLY A 206 -6.90 -2.91 -16.29
N VAL A 207 -8.15 -3.26 -16.50
CA VAL A 207 -8.93 -2.76 -17.65
C VAL A 207 -9.11 -1.25 -17.59
N LEU A 208 -9.47 -0.71 -16.42
CA LEU A 208 -9.67 0.74 -16.24
C LEU A 208 -8.38 1.52 -16.49
N THR A 209 -7.27 1.09 -15.90
CA THR A 209 -5.96 1.73 -16.08
C THR A 209 -5.52 1.70 -17.55
N GLY A 210 -5.69 0.56 -18.23
CA GLY A 210 -5.40 0.44 -19.66
C GLY A 210 -6.25 1.38 -20.51
N LEU A 211 -7.56 1.48 -20.24
CA LEU A 211 -8.46 2.38 -20.93
C LEU A 211 -8.11 3.85 -20.72
N ILE A 212 -7.84 4.25 -19.48
CA ILE A 212 -7.45 5.63 -19.13
C ILE A 212 -6.17 6.02 -19.86
N LEU A 213 -5.16 5.15 -19.87
CA LEU A 213 -3.90 5.43 -20.57
C LEU A 213 -4.11 5.53 -22.09
N LYS A 214 -4.90 4.65 -22.68
CA LYS A 214 -5.23 4.74 -24.11
C LYS A 214 -5.91 6.04 -24.45
N LEU A 215 -6.92 6.45 -23.68
CA LEU A 215 -7.65 7.68 -23.89
C LEU A 215 -6.78 8.93 -23.67
N GLY A 216 -5.88 8.88 -22.67
CA GLY A 216 -4.99 9.99 -22.32
C GLY A 216 -3.83 10.19 -23.30
N LEU A 217 -3.22 9.11 -23.77
CA LEU A 217 -2.06 9.15 -24.68
C LEU A 217 -2.45 9.04 -26.17
N GLY A 218 -3.66 8.62 -26.47
CA GLY A 218 -4.18 8.55 -27.84
C GLY A 218 -3.46 7.54 -28.75
N PHE A 219 -2.74 6.55 -28.20
CA PHE A 219 -2.03 5.56 -29.00
C PHE A 219 -2.98 4.55 -29.66
N GLU A 220 -2.56 4.03 -30.80
CA GLU A 220 -3.29 2.98 -31.49
C GLU A 220 -2.88 1.61 -30.96
N VAL A 221 -3.83 0.70 -30.86
CA VAL A 221 -3.63 -0.71 -30.50
C VAL A 221 -4.13 -1.59 -31.63
N THR A 222 -3.41 -2.67 -31.89
CA THR A 222 -3.77 -3.62 -32.96
C THR A 222 -5.17 -4.21 -32.76
N ASN A 223 -5.51 -4.58 -31.54
CA ASN A 223 -6.82 -5.13 -31.20
C ASN A 223 -7.21 -4.69 -29.79
N MET A 224 -8.24 -3.85 -29.72
CA MET A 224 -8.75 -3.30 -28.46
C MET A 224 -9.23 -4.37 -27.47
N ALA A 225 -9.86 -5.42 -27.97
CA ALA A 225 -10.38 -6.48 -27.11
C ALA A 225 -9.23 -7.28 -26.45
N ILE A 226 -8.21 -7.60 -27.23
CA ILE A 226 -7.00 -8.29 -26.71
C ILE A 226 -6.29 -7.38 -25.73
N TYR A 227 -6.08 -6.10 -26.03
CA TYR A 227 -5.43 -5.15 -25.15
C TYR A 227 -6.15 -5.03 -23.80
N CYS A 228 -7.48 -4.86 -23.80
CA CYS A 228 -8.27 -4.80 -22.57
C CYS A 228 -8.22 -6.12 -21.78
N LEU A 229 -8.26 -7.26 -22.47
CA LEU A 229 -8.15 -8.57 -21.84
C LEU A 229 -6.79 -8.74 -21.16
N GLU A 230 -5.70 -8.40 -21.86
CA GLU A 230 -4.34 -8.51 -21.31
C GLU A 230 -4.12 -7.53 -20.14
N CYS A 231 -4.64 -6.30 -20.21
CA CYS A 231 -4.62 -5.38 -19.09
C CYS A 231 -5.32 -5.97 -17.85
N GLY A 232 -6.48 -6.60 -18.03
CA GLY A 232 -7.21 -7.26 -16.96
C GLY A 232 -6.45 -8.47 -16.40
N VAL A 233 -5.90 -9.32 -17.27
CA VAL A 233 -5.10 -10.49 -16.85
C VAL A 233 -3.86 -10.08 -16.06
N VAL A 234 -3.12 -9.08 -16.54
CA VAL A 234 -1.93 -8.55 -15.84
C VAL A 234 -2.31 -7.95 -14.48
N GLY A 235 -3.38 -7.15 -14.43
CA GLY A 235 -3.88 -6.58 -13.17
C GLY A 235 -4.29 -7.65 -12.17
N ALA A 236 -5.01 -8.69 -12.59
CA ALA A 236 -5.40 -9.83 -11.76
C ALA A 236 -4.18 -10.64 -11.29
N ALA A 237 -3.19 -10.83 -12.16
CA ALA A 237 -1.95 -11.52 -11.83
C ALA A 237 -1.14 -10.76 -10.77
N PHE A 238 -0.95 -9.47 -10.95
CA PHE A 238 -0.23 -8.63 -9.98
C PHE A 238 -0.95 -8.57 -8.64
N MET A 239 -2.28 -8.45 -8.65
CA MET A 239 -3.08 -8.52 -7.43
C MET A 239 -2.86 -9.84 -6.68
N THR A 240 -2.82 -10.97 -7.39
CA THR A 240 -2.59 -12.29 -6.79
C THR A 240 -1.20 -12.41 -6.19
N ILE A 241 -0.16 -11.90 -6.87
CA ILE A 241 1.22 -11.91 -6.37
C ILE A 241 1.35 -11.05 -5.11
N ILE A 242 0.80 -9.85 -5.12
CA ILE A 242 0.80 -8.93 -3.99
C ILE A 242 0.02 -9.52 -2.82
N GLN A 243 -1.13 -10.14 -3.10
CA GLN A 243 -1.92 -10.86 -2.11
C GLN A 243 -1.11 -12.00 -1.47
N PHE A 244 -0.37 -12.78 -2.26
CA PHE A 244 0.53 -13.81 -1.74
C PHE A 244 1.56 -13.23 -0.76
N LEU A 245 2.23 -12.12 -1.13
CA LEU A 245 3.24 -11.49 -0.29
C LEU A 245 2.63 -10.97 1.02
N ILE A 246 1.53 -10.23 0.95
CA ILE A 246 0.95 -9.58 2.13
C ILE A 246 0.27 -10.59 3.06
N ARG A 247 -0.44 -11.59 2.54
CA ARG A 247 -1.12 -12.58 3.38
C ARG A 247 -0.18 -13.53 4.10
N ASN A 248 0.93 -13.88 3.46
CA ASN A 248 1.89 -14.81 4.07
C ASN A 248 2.87 -14.11 5.03
N PHE A 249 3.30 -12.87 4.70
CA PHE A 249 4.33 -12.13 5.44
C PHE A 249 3.81 -10.90 6.18
N GLY A 250 2.51 -10.55 6.07
CA GLY A 250 1.93 -9.39 6.76
C GLY A 250 2.55 -8.06 6.33
N ASP A 251 2.95 -7.23 7.28
CA ASP A 251 3.56 -5.92 7.00
C ASP A 251 4.92 -6.03 6.30
N ILE A 252 5.70 -7.09 6.59
CA ILE A 252 6.93 -7.39 5.86
C ILE A 252 6.62 -7.66 4.37
N GLY A 253 5.48 -8.31 4.08
CA GLY A 253 5.05 -8.57 2.70
C GLY A 253 4.80 -7.31 1.88
N LYS A 254 4.30 -6.23 2.49
CA LYS A 254 4.15 -4.92 1.84
C LYS A 254 5.51 -4.35 1.44
N PHE A 255 6.48 -4.46 2.35
CA PHE A 255 7.84 -4.00 2.09
C PHE A 255 8.53 -4.85 1.00
N LEU A 256 8.33 -6.18 1.03
CA LEU A 256 8.82 -7.07 -0.03
C LEU A 256 8.23 -6.72 -1.39
N ALA A 257 6.95 -6.37 -1.47
CA ALA A 257 6.31 -5.96 -2.73
C ALA A 257 6.95 -4.69 -3.31
N LEU A 258 7.39 -3.75 -2.46
CA LEU A 258 8.15 -2.56 -2.87
C LEU A 258 9.58 -2.92 -3.32
N ILE A 259 10.28 -3.81 -2.61
CA ILE A 259 11.60 -4.29 -3.04
C ILE A 259 11.51 -4.96 -4.40
N VAL A 260 10.53 -5.84 -4.60
CA VAL A 260 10.28 -6.50 -5.88
C VAL A 260 10.02 -5.46 -6.96
N LEU A 261 9.24 -4.41 -6.69
CA LEU A 261 9.02 -3.32 -7.64
C LEU A 261 10.33 -2.66 -8.08
N VAL A 262 11.21 -2.32 -7.14
CA VAL A 262 12.51 -1.69 -7.45
C VAL A 262 13.40 -2.62 -8.29
N LEU A 263 13.44 -3.90 -7.95
CA LEU A 263 14.18 -4.91 -8.73
C LEU A 263 13.62 -5.06 -10.15
N GLN A 264 12.28 -5.00 -10.29
CA GLN A 264 11.60 -5.07 -11.59
C GLN A 264 11.96 -3.88 -12.48
N LEU A 265 12.03 -2.67 -11.92
CA LEU A 265 12.42 -1.48 -12.67
C LEU A 265 13.82 -1.61 -13.28
N ALA A 266 14.75 -2.22 -12.54
CA ALA A 266 16.13 -2.39 -12.98
C ALA A 266 16.31 -3.56 -13.96
N ALA A 267 15.53 -4.64 -13.82
CA ALA A 267 15.83 -5.91 -14.47
C ALA A 267 14.79 -6.37 -15.50
N ALA A 268 13.60 -5.74 -15.58
CA ALA A 268 12.52 -6.21 -16.46
C ALA A 268 12.68 -5.83 -17.95
N GLY A 269 13.71 -5.08 -18.34
CA GLY A 269 13.95 -4.72 -19.74
C GLY A 269 12.95 -3.71 -20.30
N GLY A 270 12.39 -2.86 -19.44
CA GLY A 270 11.41 -1.85 -19.85
C GLY A 270 12.02 -0.61 -20.49
N THR A 271 13.18 -0.17 -19.99
CA THR A 271 13.91 1.01 -20.48
C THR A 271 14.97 0.67 -21.50
N PHE A 272 15.68 -0.43 -21.30
CA PHE A 272 16.78 -0.88 -22.17
C PHE A 272 16.56 -2.34 -22.60
N PRO A 273 17.09 -2.75 -23.77
CA PRO A 273 17.12 -4.16 -24.16
C PRO A 273 17.79 -5.02 -23.07
N VAL A 274 17.27 -6.22 -22.84
CA VAL A 274 17.76 -7.13 -21.79
C VAL A 274 19.23 -7.51 -22.01
N GLU A 275 19.70 -7.47 -23.25
CA GLU A 275 21.07 -7.75 -23.67
C GLU A 275 22.08 -6.72 -23.13
N THR A 276 21.63 -5.49 -22.88
CA THR A 276 22.47 -4.39 -22.38
C THR A 276 22.52 -4.32 -20.84
N ILE A 277 21.71 -5.12 -20.16
CA ILE A 277 21.64 -5.17 -18.69
C ILE A 277 22.80 -6.04 -18.16
N ASP A 278 23.36 -5.65 -17.00
CA ASP A 278 24.41 -6.42 -16.32
C ASP A 278 23.99 -7.89 -16.07
N LYS A 279 24.97 -8.80 -16.11
CA LYS A 279 24.74 -10.24 -16.01
C LYS A 279 23.95 -10.64 -14.75
N GLY A 280 24.16 -9.95 -13.63
CA GLY A 280 23.46 -10.20 -12.36
C GLY A 280 21.95 -9.90 -12.46
N PHE A 281 21.60 -8.78 -13.04
CA PHE A 281 20.19 -8.41 -13.26
C PHE A 281 19.53 -9.22 -14.37
N ARG A 282 20.29 -9.64 -15.38
CA ARG A 282 19.79 -10.51 -16.45
C ARG A 282 19.32 -11.87 -15.92
N PHE A 283 19.99 -12.41 -14.88
CA PHE A 283 19.55 -13.66 -14.23
C PHE A 283 18.19 -13.49 -13.54
N LEU A 284 17.90 -12.30 -12.99
CA LEU A 284 16.61 -12.01 -12.31
C LEU A 284 15.47 -11.79 -13.30
N ASN A 285 15.76 -11.35 -14.53
CA ASN A 285 14.75 -10.99 -15.53
C ASN A 285 13.64 -12.05 -15.72
N PRO A 286 13.92 -13.35 -15.93
CA PRO A 286 12.88 -14.36 -16.12
C PRO A 286 12.08 -14.69 -14.85
N LEU A 287 12.55 -14.27 -13.67
CA LEU A 287 11.86 -14.49 -12.40
C LEU A 287 10.86 -13.37 -12.06
N LEU A 288 10.96 -12.24 -12.75
CA LEU A 288 10.20 -11.04 -12.44
C LEU A 288 8.89 -10.97 -13.24
N PRO A 289 7.73 -10.83 -12.57
CA PRO A 289 6.42 -10.79 -13.24
C PRO A 289 6.30 -9.65 -14.26
N MET A 290 6.93 -8.51 -14.01
CA MET A 290 6.89 -7.33 -14.87
C MET A 290 7.60 -7.55 -16.21
N THR A 291 8.55 -8.48 -16.32
CA THR A 291 9.18 -8.87 -17.56
C THR A 291 8.15 -9.36 -18.58
N TYR A 292 7.22 -10.18 -18.11
CA TYR A 292 6.17 -10.73 -18.94
C TYR A 292 5.10 -9.69 -19.28
N SER A 293 4.70 -8.85 -18.32
CA SER A 293 3.71 -7.79 -18.58
C SER A 293 4.22 -6.74 -19.58
N ILE A 294 5.48 -6.31 -19.46
CA ILE A 294 6.10 -5.39 -20.41
C ILE A 294 6.14 -6.01 -21.80
N SER A 295 6.51 -7.29 -21.93
CA SER A 295 6.52 -8.00 -23.19
C SER A 295 5.12 -8.08 -23.82
N ILE A 296 4.10 -8.43 -23.03
CA ILE A 296 2.70 -8.46 -23.47
C ILE A 296 2.27 -7.08 -24.01
N PHE A 297 2.52 -6.02 -23.25
CA PHE A 297 2.12 -4.67 -23.67
C PHE A 297 2.95 -4.14 -24.85
N LYS A 298 4.23 -4.47 -24.96
CA LYS A 298 5.02 -4.16 -26.16
C LYS A 298 4.38 -4.75 -27.41
N GLU A 299 3.94 -5.99 -27.36
CA GLU A 299 3.30 -6.64 -28.49
C GLU A 299 1.90 -6.09 -28.80
N CYS A 300 1.10 -5.75 -27.78
CA CYS A 300 -0.18 -5.10 -27.99
C CYS A 300 -0.07 -3.72 -28.67
N LEU A 301 1.03 -2.99 -28.44
CA LEU A 301 1.23 -1.61 -28.89
C LEU A 301 2.05 -1.50 -30.17
N ILE A 302 2.99 -2.42 -30.41
CA ILE A 302 4.00 -2.29 -31.49
C ILE A 302 3.68 -3.22 -32.67
N ASN A 303 2.60 -3.98 -32.60
CA ASN A 303 2.11 -4.85 -33.71
C ASN A 303 3.09 -5.95 -34.14
N THR A 304 3.82 -6.51 -33.20
CA THR A 304 4.62 -7.71 -33.43
C THR A 304 3.80 -8.99 -33.31
N SER A 305 4.25 -10.08 -33.83
CA SER A 305 3.49 -11.31 -34.03
C SER A 305 2.74 -11.78 -32.75
N THR A 306 1.45 -12.07 -32.86
CA THR A 306 0.54 -12.50 -31.78
C THR A 306 0.95 -13.79 -31.05
N ASN A 307 1.94 -14.53 -31.56
CA ASN A 307 2.40 -15.79 -30.97
C ASN A 307 3.14 -15.64 -29.64
N PHE A 308 3.76 -14.49 -29.38
CA PHE A 308 4.45 -14.23 -28.11
C PHE A 308 3.51 -13.81 -26.98
N ILE A 309 2.41 -13.10 -27.28
CA ILE A 309 1.42 -12.70 -26.27
C ILE A 309 0.97 -13.93 -25.49
N GLY A 310 0.48 -14.96 -26.17
CA GLY A 310 -0.02 -16.17 -25.51
C GLY A 310 0.98 -16.87 -24.60
N LYS A 311 2.29 -16.88 -24.97
CA LYS A 311 3.32 -17.49 -24.15
C LYS A 311 3.56 -16.69 -22.84
N ASN A 312 3.72 -15.38 -22.95
CA ASN A 312 3.98 -14.52 -21.80
C ASN A 312 2.78 -14.45 -20.86
N THR A 313 1.57 -14.37 -21.40
CA THR A 313 0.31 -14.43 -20.68
C THR A 313 0.17 -15.75 -19.92
N PHE A 314 0.48 -16.89 -20.58
CA PHE A 314 0.42 -18.18 -19.93
C PHE A 314 1.42 -18.30 -18.76
N ILE A 315 2.65 -17.81 -18.90
CA ILE A 315 3.64 -17.83 -17.81
C ILE A 315 3.16 -16.97 -16.64
N LEU A 316 2.62 -15.80 -16.90
CA LEU A 316 2.12 -14.90 -15.87
C LEU A 316 0.92 -15.48 -15.12
N ILE A 317 -0.02 -16.10 -15.84
CA ILE A 317 -1.16 -16.83 -15.24
C ILE A 317 -0.67 -18.02 -14.43
N ALA A 318 0.23 -18.84 -14.96
CA ALA A 318 0.77 -20.01 -14.27
C ALA A 318 1.45 -19.61 -12.95
N LEU A 319 2.29 -18.55 -12.98
CA LEU A 319 2.93 -18.00 -11.78
C LEU A 319 1.88 -17.57 -10.74
N SER A 320 0.86 -16.85 -11.18
CA SER A 320 -0.22 -16.35 -10.31
C SER A 320 -1.02 -17.49 -9.68
N VAL A 321 -1.36 -18.50 -10.47
CA VAL A 321 -2.09 -19.70 -9.99
C VAL A 321 -1.28 -20.46 -8.95
N VAL A 322 0.02 -20.68 -9.22
CA VAL A 322 0.91 -21.36 -8.27
C VAL A 322 0.99 -20.60 -6.94
N LEU A 323 1.22 -19.28 -6.99
CA LEU A 323 1.27 -18.46 -5.78
C LEU A 323 -0.07 -18.38 -5.05
N GLY A 324 -1.18 -18.35 -5.78
CA GLY A 324 -2.52 -18.43 -5.22
C GLY A 324 -2.78 -19.75 -4.47
N ILE A 325 -2.38 -20.88 -5.06
CA ILE A 325 -2.48 -22.21 -4.43
C ILE A 325 -1.61 -22.26 -3.16
N ILE A 326 -0.37 -21.77 -3.22
CA ILE A 326 0.52 -21.72 -2.05
C ILE A 326 -0.13 -20.90 -0.93
N THR A 327 -0.74 -19.75 -1.24
CA THR A 327 -1.45 -18.93 -0.25
C THR A 327 -2.55 -19.72 0.45
N LEU A 328 -3.37 -20.45 -0.30
CA LEU A 328 -4.44 -21.27 0.25
C LEU A 328 -3.91 -22.39 1.14
N ILE A 329 -2.84 -23.08 0.71
CA ILE A 329 -2.21 -24.17 1.48
C ILE A 329 -1.68 -23.61 2.82
N VAL A 330 -0.95 -22.49 2.80
CA VAL A 330 -0.39 -21.88 4.02
C VAL A 330 -1.51 -21.47 4.99
N GLU A 331 -2.63 -20.96 4.48
CA GLU A 331 -3.78 -20.64 5.32
C GLU A 331 -4.40 -21.86 6.00
N ILE A 332 -4.53 -22.95 5.27
CA ILE A 332 -5.04 -24.22 5.82
C ILE A 332 -4.11 -24.75 6.92
N ILE A 333 -2.80 -24.71 6.70
CA ILE A 333 -1.80 -25.16 7.70
C ILE A 333 -1.87 -24.30 8.96
N LYS A 334 -1.87 -22.96 8.83
CA LYS A 334 -1.97 -22.04 9.98
C LYS A 334 -3.23 -22.27 10.80
N LYS A 335 -4.34 -22.61 10.15
CA LYS A 335 -5.59 -22.91 10.84
C LYS A 335 -5.53 -24.20 11.63
N ASN A 336 -4.95 -25.27 11.06
CA ASN A 336 -4.82 -26.54 11.75
C ASN A 336 -3.92 -26.45 12.98
N GLN A 337 -2.86 -25.63 12.91
CA GLN A 337 -2.01 -25.34 14.08
C GLN A 337 -2.77 -24.59 15.18
N SER A 338 -3.56 -23.58 14.82
CA SER A 338 -4.38 -22.83 15.79
C SER A 338 -5.47 -23.66 16.46
N LYS A 339 -6.01 -24.69 15.76
CA LYS A 339 -6.96 -25.63 16.36
C LYS A 339 -6.28 -26.58 17.37
N ASN A 340 -5.08 -27.06 17.06
CA ASN A 340 -4.32 -27.92 17.96
C ASN A 340 -3.88 -27.18 19.22
N ASP A 341 -3.45 -25.92 19.12
CA ASP A 341 -3.04 -25.13 20.29
C ASP A 341 -4.21 -24.82 21.25
N ASN A 342 -5.44 -24.70 20.73
CA ASN A 342 -6.64 -24.51 21.55
C ASN A 342 -7.11 -25.83 22.23
N SER A 343 -6.89 -26.97 21.58
CA SER A 343 -7.23 -28.29 22.16
C SER A 343 -6.21 -28.78 23.22
N VAL A 344 -5.05 -28.15 23.34
CA VAL A 344 -4.04 -28.43 24.38
C VAL A 344 -4.23 -27.52 25.61
N LYS A 345 -5.06 -26.48 25.51
CA LYS A 345 -5.36 -25.53 26.60
C LYS A 345 -6.68 -25.78 27.30
N GLU A 346 -7.52 -26.71 26.83
CA GLU A 346 -8.66 -27.34 27.53
C GLU A 346 -8.21 -28.65 28.19
#